data_e67078244cd408aa741b34ca5ee610df
#
_entry.id   e67078244cd408aa741b34ca5ee610df
#
_cell.length_a   1.000
_cell.length_b   1.000
_cell.length_c   1.000
_cell.angle_alpha   90.00
_cell.angle_beta   90.00
_cell.angle_gamma   90.00
#
_symmetry.space_group_name_H-M   'P 1'
#
loop_
_entity.id
_entity.type
_entity.pdbx_description
1 polymer ?
#
loop_
_entity_poly.entity_id
_entity_poly.type
_entity_poly.pdbx_seq_one_letter_code
_entity_poly.pdbx_strand_id
1 'polypeptide(L)'
;MNGRRWAVVAATVLVAGVAVTAALAASSRHSAGKTFYFIPKDTLNPYEVIADTGGKRALTELGDTQVVSSGTEDTAAAQQPAIQAAIQAHAAGIVIAGNDPQAVCPALQQAQAQGTKVIAFDSDVNCRQLFINQADTATIGRSQIQLLGKLMNYKGQFAILSAASTATNQNAWIKYMKLELKKSTYKNMKLVKIYYGNDNPAQSRQATVSMLQAYPNLKGIESPTTVGISSAAQYLSHSKYKGKIVLTGLGLPSQMKTYVHNGTVKEFQLWNPDDLGYLAGYAIAAMADGKITGKVGDTFEAGKLGHYVVIRGPDGRPQVVLGPPYTFTIKNVDKFTF
;
A
#
# COMPACT_ATOMS: atom_id res chain seq x y z
N MET A 1 -46.80 -83.05 60.07
CA MET A 1 -47.36 -82.15 61.06
C MET A 1 -46.70 -80.74 60.74
N ASN A 2 -47.50 -79.88 60.38
CA ASN A 2 -47.41 -78.39 60.18
C ASN A 2 -46.07 -77.78 59.81
N GLY A 3 -45.86 -77.53 58.53
CA GLY A 3 -44.86 -76.64 58.00
C GLY A 3 -45.49 -75.37 57.46
N ARG A 4 -45.19 -74.24 58.02
CA ARG A 4 -45.59 -72.93 57.57
C ARG A 4 -44.64 -72.43 56.48
N ARG A 5 -45.15 -72.16 55.28
CA ARG A 5 -44.46 -71.49 54.21
C ARG A 5 -44.45 -70.01 54.45
N TRP A 6 -43.31 -69.44 54.42
CA TRP A 6 -43.10 -68.01 54.38
C TRP A 6 -42.85 -67.54 52.91
N ALA A 7 -43.72 -66.75 52.40
CA ALA A 7 -43.53 -66.13 51.07
C ALA A 7 -42.64 -64.88 51.23
N VAL A 8 -41.51 -64.92 50.51
CA VAL A 8 -40.65 -63.76 50.40
C VAL A 8 -41.15 -62.91 49.22
N VAL A 9 -41.65 -61.74 49.51
CA VAL A 9 -42.00 -60.76 48.49
C VAL A 9 -40.72 -60.01 48.11
N ALA A 10 -40.25 -60.23 46.91
CA ALA A 10 -39.15 -59.42 46.34
C ALA A 10 -39.67 -58.10 45.84
N ALA A 11 -39.34 -57.03 46.49
CA ALA A 11 -39.60 -55.66 46.05
C ALA A 11 -38.54 -55.29 45.01
N THR A 12 -38.94 -55.16 43.76
CA THR A 12 -38.06 -54.66 42.65
C THR A 12 -38.06 -53.12 42.73
N VAL A 13 -36.95 -52.55 43.18
CA VAL A 13 -36.71 -51.10 43.10
C VAL A 13 -36.24 -50.77 41.73
N LEU A 14 -37.09 -50.11 40.91
CA LEU A 14 -36.70 -49.51 39.64
C LEU A 14 -35.93 -48.23 39.94
N VAL A 15 -34.60 -48.25 39.76
CA VAL A 15 -33.77 -47.01 39.75
C VAL A 15 -33.87 -46.40 38.34
N ALA A 16 -34.67 -45.38 38.19
CA ALA A 16 -34.69 -44.55 36.99
C ALA A 16 -33.41 -43.73 36.95
N GLY A 17 -32.45 -44.17 36.15
CA GLY A 17 -31.25 -43.44 35.83
C GLY A 17 -31.58 -42.22 34.99
N VAL A 18 -31.55 -41.02 35.57
CA VAL A 18 -31.57 -39.76 34.83
C VAL A 18 -30.19 -39.59 34.20
N ALA A 19 -30.08 -39.88 32.92
CA ALA A 19 -28.92 -39.52 32.10
C ALA A 19 -28.92 -38.02 31.91
N VAL A 20 -28.16 -37.27 32.73
CA VAL A 20 -27.84 -35.89 32.49
C VAL A 20 -26.85 -35.84 31.32
N THR A 21 -27.36 -35.66 30.11
CA THR A 21 -26.55 -35.28 28.96
C THR A 21 -26.03 -33.88 29.19
N ALA A 22 -24.81 -33.75 29.73
CA ALA A 22 -24.04 -32.52 29.71
C ALA A 22 -23.75 -32.22 28.22
N ALA A 23 -24.63 -31.41 27.62
CA ALA A 23 -24.28 -30.72 26.37
C ALA A 23 -23.09 -29.81 26.65
N LEU A 24 -21.90 -30.31 26.36
CA LEU A 24 -20.72 -29.48 26.23
C LEU A 24 -21.01 -28.49 25.09
N ALA A 25 -21.52 -27.30 25.45
CA ALA A 25 -21.46 -26.16 24.57
C ALA A 25 -19.97 -25.96 24.30
N ALA A 26 -19.52 -26.39 23.14
CA ALA A 26 -18.25 -25.99 22.58
C ALA A 26 -18.41 -24.49 22.34
N SER A 27 -18.11 -23.69 23.36
CA SER A 27 -17.82 -22.27 23.19
C SER A 27 -16.72 -22.24 22.14
N SER A 28 -17.06 -21.83 20.93
CA SER A 28 -16.06 -21.43 19.94
C SER A 28 -15.16 -20.42 20.64
N ARG A 29 -14.01 -20.89 21.12
CA ARG A 29 -12.95 -19.98 21.55
C ARG A 29 -12.66 -19.16 20.31
N HIS A 30 -13.15 -17.92 20.25
CA HIS A 30 -12.59 -16.91 19.36
C HIS A 30 -11.09 -16.97 19.66
N SER A 31 -10.34 -17.46 18.72
CA SER A 31 -8.88 -17.32 18.74
C SER A 31 -8.64 -15.84 18.97
N ALA A 32 -7.88 -15.50 20.03
CA ALA A 32 -7.49 -14.11 20.25
C ALA A 32 -6.97 -13.55 18.93
N GLY A 33 -7.51 -12.40 18.49
CA GLY A 33 -7.12 -11.80 17.23
C GLY A 33 -5.61 -11.59 17.18
N LYS A 34 -5.03 -11.79 16.02
CA LYS A 34 -3.60 -11.57 15.78
C LYS A 34 -3.30 -10.08 15.70
N THR A 35 -2.07 -9.70 16.05
CA THR A 35 -1.59 -8.32 15.90
C THR A 35 -0.65 -8.22 14.70
N PHE A 36 -0.91 -7.23 13.85
CA PHE A 36 -0.13 -6.92 12.66
C PHE A 36 0.40 -5.49 12.73
N TYR A 37 1.65 -5.30 12.35
CA TYR A 37 2.28 -3.98 12.27
C TYR A 37 2.27 -3.49 10.83
N PHE A 38 1.64 -2.33 10.61
CA PHE A 38 1.75 -1.57 9.38
C PHE A 38 2.80 -0.49 9.57
N ILE A 39 3.82 -0.52 8.72
CA ILE A 39 4.97 0.38 8.78
C ILE A 39 5.01 1.18 7.48
N PRO A 40 4.27 2.32 7.43
CA PRO A 40 4.30 3.21 6.28
C PRO A 40 5.67 3.85 6.08
N LYS A 41 5.88 4.56 4.98
CA LYS A 41 7.08 5.36 4.75
C LYS A 41 7.27 6.42 5.83
N ASP A 42 6.19 7.13 6.13
CA ASP A 42 6.09 8.07 7.23
C ASP A 42 4.63 8.17 7.70
N THR A 43 4.41 8.76 8.88
CA THR A 43 3.08 8.87 9.49
C THR A 43 2.37 10.18 9.17
N LEU A 44 2.97 11.08 8.40
CA LEU A 44 2.43 12.40 8.05
C LEU A 44 1.89 12.47 6.61
N ASN A 45 2.31 11.55 5.75
CA ASN A 45 1.87 11.51 4.36
C ASN A 45 0.39 11.07 4.27
N PRO A 46 -0.52 11.90 3.77
CA PRO A 46 -1.94 11.54 3.66
C PRO A 46 -2.21 10.28 2.84
N TYR A 47 -1.37 9.96 1.86
CA TYR A 47 -1.46 8.72 1.10
C TYR A 47 -1.27 7.49 2.01
N GLU A 48 -0.25 7.50 2.85
CA GLU A 48 0.05 6.42 3.78
C GLU A 48 -1.08 6.27 4.82
N VAL A 49 -1.57 7.39 5.37
CA VAL A 49 -2.70 7.38 6.32
C VAL A 49 -3.96 6.74 5.74
N ILE A 50 -4.25 7.01 4.45
CA ILE A 50 -5.40 6.39 3.76
C ILE A 50 -5.16 4.89 3.57
N ALA A 51 -3.96 4.48 3.17
CA ALA A 51 -3.62 3.06 3.01
C ALA A 51 -3.69 2.31 4.35
N ASP A 52 -3.15 2.88 5.43
CA ASP A 52 -3.24 2.31 6.77
C ASP A 52 -4.68 2.16 7.25
N THR A 53 -5.57 3.11 6.91
CA THR A 53 -7.01 3.02 7.21
C THR A 53 -7.65 1.82 6.51
N GLY A 54 -7.29 1.58 5.26
CA GLY A 54 -7.73 0.39 4.53
C GLY A 54 -7.27 -0.90 5.18
N GLY A 55 -6.01 -0.98 5.57
CA GLY A 55 -5.44 -2.12 6.29
C GLY A 55 -6.15 -2.39 7.62
N LYS A 56 -6.40 -1.31 8.39
CA LYS A 56 -7.15 -1.41 9.66
C LYS A 56 -8.54 -2.00 9.44
N ARG A 57 -9.25 -1.54 8.43
CA ARG A 57 -10.58 -2.06 8.12
C ARG A 57 -10.52 -3.56 7.78
N ALA A 58 -9.60 -3.99 6.92
CA ALA A 58 -9.42 -5.38 6.55
C ALA A 58 -9.17 -6.28 7.78
N LEU A 59 -8.22 -5.89 8.63
CA LEU A 59 -7.88 -6.66 9.82
C LEU A 59 -9.00 -6.67 10.85
N THR A 60 -9.72 -5.55 11.02
CA THR A 60 -10.91 -5.50 11.90
C THR A 60 -12.02 -6.44 11.43
N GLU A 61 -12.28 -6.51 10.11
CA GLU A 61 -13.24 -7.44 9.51
C GLU A 61 -12.87 -8.91 9.79
N LEU A 62 -11.57 -9.20 9.91
CA LEU A 62 -11.04 -10.54 10.22
C LEU A 62 -10.95 -10.83 11.72
N GLY A 63 -11.28 -9.87 12.58
CA GLY A 63 -11.15 -10.00 14.06
C GLY A 63 -9.73 -9.79 14.56
N ASP A 64 -8.86 -9.22 13.75
CA ASP A 64 -7.45 -8.97 14.03
C ASP A 64 -7.19 -7.49 14.39
N THR A 65 -5.99 -7.19 14.91
CA THR A 65 -5.58 -5.86 15.32
C THR A 65 -4.45 -5.33 14.45
N GLN A 66 -4.59 -4.06 14.01
CA GLN A 66 -3.51 -3.32 13.36
C GLN A 66 -2.84 -2.36 14.34
N VAL A 67 -1.52 -2.35 14.34
CA VAL A 67 -0.69 -1.30 14.92
C VAL A 67 -0.01 -0.55 13.78
N VAL A 68 -0.24 0.75 13.66
CA VAL A 68 0.48 1.61 12.71
C VAL A 68 1.63 2.28 13.45
N SER A 69 2.85 2.13 12.95
CA SER A 69 4.04 2.71 13.56
C SER A 69 5.11 2.98 12.50
N SER A 70 5.61 4.20 12.47
CA SER A 70 6.77 4.63 11.69
C SER A 70 7.26 5.97 12.25
N GLY A 71 8.40 6.48 11.73
CA GLY A 71 8.79 7.88 11.97
C GLY A 71 8.00 8.86 11.09
N THR A 72 8.42 10.11 11.15
CA THR A 72 7.85 11.21 10.37
C THR A 72 8.70 11.59 9.15
N GLU A 73 9.77 10.84 8.89
CA GLU A 73 10.71 11.07 7.80
C GLU A 73 10.77 9.87 6.87
N ASP A 74 10.87 10.13 5.58
CA ASP A 74 10.99 9.11 4.51
C ASP A 74 12.43 8.52 4.49
N THR A 75 12.82 7.87 5.61
CA THR A 75 14.13 7.23 5.78
C THR A 75 14.01 5.85 6.41
N ALA A 76 14.92 4.93 6.05
CA ALA A 76 14.98 3.60 6.68
C ALA A 76 15.25 3.68 8.20
N ALA A 77 16.02 4.67 8.65
CA ALA A 77 16.30 4.88 10.07
C ALA A 77 15.02 5.18 10.86
N ALA A 78 14.09 5.93 10.28
CA ALA A 78 12.80 6.26 10.88
C ALA A 78 11.89 5.04 11.03
N GLN A 79 12.08 3.99 10.22
CA GLN A 79 11.29 2.74 10.28
C GLN A 79 11.85 1.70 11.27
N GLN A 80 13.14 1.77 11.60
CA GLN A 80 13.80 0.76 12.46
C GLN A 80 13.12 0.57 13.83
N PRO A 81 12.74 1.63 14.60
CA PRO A 81 12.05 1.44 15.88
C PRO A 81 10.74 0.67 15.75
N ALA A 82 9.97 0.91 14.67
CA ALA A 82 8.71 0.23 14.43
C ALA A 82 8.91 -1.27 14.13
N ILE A 83 9.94 -1.63 13.36
CA ILE A 83 10.28 -3.03 13.09
C ILE A 83 10.71 -3.72 14.40
N GLN A 84 11.51 -3.07 15.23
CA GLN A 84 11.92 -3.62 16.54
C GLN A 84 10.73 -3.78 17.50
N ALA A 85 9.79 -2.84 17.51
CA ALA A 85 8.57 -2.95 18.29
C ALA A 85 7.71 -4.15 17.85
N ALA A 86 7.59 -4.38 16.54
CA ALA A 86 6.88 -5.55 16.00
C ALA A 86 7.54 -6.88 16.43
N ILE A 87 8.87 -6.94 16.42
CA ILE A 87 9.65 -8.09 16.87
C ILE A 87 9.40 -8.37 18.36
N GLN A 88 9.51 -7.33 19.20
CA GLN A 88 9.29 -7.44 20.66
C GLN A 88 7.86 -7.84 21.01
N ALA A 89 6.89 -7.38 20.22
CA ALA A 89 5.48 -7.72 20.39
C ALA A 89 5.12 -9.11 19.84
N HIS A 90 6.07 -9.85 19.27
CA HIS A 90 5.81 -11.12 18.57
C HIS A 90 4.66 -11.01 17.56
N ALA A 91 4.68 -9.92 16.78
CA ALA A 91 3.63 -9.65 15.79
C ALA A 91 3.44 -10.84 14.84
N ALA A 92 2.19 -11.15 14.50
CA ALA A 92 1.88 -12.22 13.54
C ALA A 92 2.38 -11.87 12.13
N GLY A 93 2.44 -10.57 11.81
CA GLY A 93 3.00 -10.10 10.55
C GLY A 93 3.35 -8.62 10.56
N ILE A 94 4.23 -8.25 9.62
CA ILE A 94 4.65 -6.89 9.28
C ILE A 94 4.27 -6.63 7.84
N VAL A 95 3.59 -5.50 7.61
CA VAL A 95 3.26 -4.92 6.30
C VAL A 95 4.05 -3.62 6.20
N ILE A 96 5.03 -3.54 5.30
CA ILE A 96 5.96 -2.41 5.22
C ILE A 96 5.97 -1.76 3.84
N ALA A 97 5.89 -0.41 3.80
CA ALA A 97 6.28 0.39 2.65
C ALA A 97 7.73 0.87 2.86
N GLY A 98 8.69 0.20 2.24
CA GLY A 98 10.11 0.42 2.57
C GLY A 98 10.68 1.73 2.03
N ASN A 99 11.34 2.49 2.89
CA ASN A 99 12.05 3.72 2.51
C ASN A 99 13.41 3.44 1.84
N ASP A 100 14.05 2.34 2.23
CA ASP A 100 15.23 1.80 1.57
C ASP A 100 15.09 0.27 1.46
N PRO A 101 15.16 -0.30 0.24
CA PRO A 101 14.85 -1.71 0.01
C PRO A 101 15.83 -2.68 0.67
N GLN A 102 17.04 -2.23 1.02
CA GLN A 102 18.09 -3.06 1.60
C GLN A 102 18.32 -2.76 3.09
N ALA A 103 18.28 -1.48 3.48
CA ALA A 103 18.66 -1.06 4.83
C ALA A 103 17.70 -1.58 5.92
N VAL A 104 16.43 -1.83 5.60
CA VAL A 104 15.45 -2.41 6.55
C VAL A 104 15.57 -3.93 6.67
N CYS A 105 16.27 -4.61 5.77
CA CYS A 105 16.27 -6.07 5.69
C CYS A 105 16.86 -6.81 6.89
N PRO A 106 17.96 -6.37 7.53
CA PRO A 106 18.49 -7.11 8.69
C PRO A 106 17.44 -7.28 9.81
N ALA A 107 16.68 -6.22 10.13
CA ALA A 107 15.64 -6.28 11.16
C ALA A 107 14.42 -7.08 10.70
N LEU A 108 14.00 -6.96 9.44
CA LEU A 108 12.89 -7.76 8.90
C LEU A 108 13.23 -9.26 8.85
N GLN A 109 14.46 -9.62 8.52
CA GLN A 109 14.92 -11.02 8.56
C GLN A 109 14.96 -11.56 9.99
N GLN A 110 15.33 -10.74 10.97
CA GLN A 110 15.21 -11.10 12.39
C GLN A 110 13.75 -11.39 12.79
N ALA A 111 12.79 -10.57 12.35
CA ALA A 111 11.37 -10.82 12.56
C ALA A 111 10.92 -12.16 11.93
N GLN A 112 11.34 -12.42 10.68
CA GLN A 112 11.02 -13.66 9.97
C GLN A 112 11.60 -14.90 10.68
N ALA A 113 12.82 -14.80 11.22
CA ALA A 113 13.45 -15.89 11.98
C ALA A 113 12.65 -16.25 13.25
N GLN A 114 11.86 -15.32 13.80
CA GLN A 114 10.94 -15.54 14.90
C GLN A 114 9.53 -15.99 14.48
N GLY A 115 9.30 -16.20 13.18
CA GLY A 115 8.02 -16.67 12.63
C GLY A 115 7.08 -15.56 12.15
N THR A 116 7.42 -14.27 12.37
CA THR A 116 6.63 -13.12 11.87
C THR A 116 6.59 -13.14 10.35
N LYS A 117 5.40 -13.02 9.74
CA LYS A 117 5.26 -12.90 8.29
C LYS A 117 5.62 -11.48 7.87
N VAL A 118 6.32 -11.35 6.74
CA VAL A 118 6.74 -10.02 6.21
C VAL A 118 6.29 -9.87 4.78
N ILE A 119 5.42 -8.90 4.53
CA ILE A 119 5.07 -8.47 3.18
C ILE A 119 5.43 -7.00 2.99
N ALA A 120 5.79 -6.66 1.75
CA ALA A 120 5.89 -5.26 1.34
C ALA A 120 4.58 -4.82 0.68
N PHE A 121 4.23 -3.54 0.79
CA PHE A 121 3.18 -2.90 0.00
C PHE A 121 3.66 -1.53 -0.48
N ASP A 122 3.07 -1.00 -1.53
CA ASP A 122 3.44 0.29 -2.15
C ASP A 122 4.92 0.36 -2.58
N SER A 123 5.86 0.40 -1.63
CA SER A 123 7.30 0.46 -1.87
C SER A 123 7.97 -0.84 -1.42
N ASP A 124 8.54 -1.56 -2.39
CA ASP A 124 9.07 -2.92 -2.18
C ASP A 124 10.39 -2.93 -1.39
N VAL A 125 10.62 -4.05 -0.65
CA VAL A 125 11.88 -4.36 0.03
C VAL A 125 12.46 -5.68 -0.45
N ASN A 126 13.80 -5.85 -0.31
CA ASN A 126 14.50 -7.01 -0.87
C ASN A 126 14.21 -8.33 -0.11
N CYS A 127 13.81 -8.26 1.14
CA CYS A 127 13.67 -9.38 2.08
C CYS A 127 12.22 -9.79 2.39
N ARG A 128 11.25 -9.35 1.58
CA ARG A 128 9.83 -9.70 1.78
C ARG A 128 9.47 -11.10 1.25
N GLN A 129 8.41 -11.68 1.77
CA GLN A 129 7.83 -12.93 1.27
C GLN A 129 6.85 -12.70 0.12
N LEU A 130 6.10 -11.57 0.16
CA LEU A 130 5.13 -11.18 -0.86
C LEU A 130 5.15 -9.65 -1.03
N PHE A 131 4.88 -9.15 -2.23
CA PHE A 131 4.70 -7.73 -2.51
C PHE A 131 3.26 -7.46 -2.94
N ILE A 132 2.61 -6.51 -2.29
CA ILE A 132 1.30 -5.98 -2.69
C ILE A 132 1.54 -4.71 -3.48
N ASN A 133 1.50 -4.85 -4.79
CA ASN A 133 1.79 -3.80 -5.74
C ASN A 133 0.51 -3.07 -6.13
N GLN A 134 0.51 -1.77 -6.10
CA GLN A 134 -0.63 -0.91 -6.39
C GLN A 134 -1.12 -1.01 -7.83
N ALA A 135 -0.20 -1.20 -8.78
CA ALA A 135 -0.48 -1.46 -10.19
C ALA A 135 0.76 -2.07 -10.86
N ASP A 136 0.63 -2.54 -12.08
CA ASP A 136 1.80 -3.01 -12.84
C ASP A 136 2.83 -1.89 -12.99
N THR A 137 4.04 -2.14 -12.51
CA THR A 137 5.13 -1.16 -12.43
C THR A 137 5.49 -0.53 -13.79
N ALA A 138 5.47 -1.34 -14.85
CA ALA A 138 5.75 -0.84 -16.19
C ALA A 138 4.60 0.03 -16.71
N THR A 139 3.37 -0.34 -16.42
CA THR A 139 2.17 0.42 -16.77
C THR A 139 2.18 1.77 -16.09
N ILE A 140 2.49 1.85 -14.78
CA ILE A 140 2.58 3.13 -14.06
C ILE A 140 3.59 4.06 -14.75
N GLY A 141 4.84 3.60 -14.91
CA GLY A 141 5.88 4.47 -15.47
C GLY A 141 5.58 4.92 -16.90
N ARG A 142 5.05 4.02 -17.74
CA ARG A 142 4.71 4.36 -19.14
C ARG A 142 3.52 5.29 -19.23
N SER A 143 2.44 5.03 -18.47
CA SER A 143 1.22 5.85 -18.54
C SER A 143 1.46 7.29 -18.09
N GLN A 144 2.35 7.53 -17.14
CA GLN A 144 2.71 8.88 -16.72
C GLN A 144 3.40 9.67 -17.84
N ILE A 145 4.32 9.05 -18.60
CA ILE A 145 4.94 9.71 -19.76
C ILE A 145 3.96 9.87 -20.93
N GLN A 146 3.05 8.92 -21.13
CA GLN A 146 2.00 9.03 -22.13
C GLN A 146 1.08 10.22 -21.82
N LEU A 147 0.69 10.36 -20.56
CA LEU A 147 -0.13 11.49 -20.11
C LEU A 147 0.61 12.82 -20.22
N LEU A 148 1.84 12.91 -19.71
CA LEU A 148 2.67 14.10 -19.83
C LEU A 148 2.88 14.49 -21.30
N GLY A 149 3.19 13.52 -22.16
CA GLY A 149 3.39 13.72 -23.60
C GLY A 149 2.16 14.31 -24.26
N LYS A 150 0.98 13.71 -24.02
CA LYS A 150 -0.31 14.23 -24.49
C LYS A 150 -0.52 15.68 -24.07
N LEU A 151 -0.32 15.99 -22.78
CA LEU A 151 -0.54 17.32 -22.23
C LEU A 151 0.48 18.36 -22.72
N MET A 152 1.70 17.96 -23.04
CA MET A 152 2.77 18.81 -23.59
C MET A 152 2.76 18.88 -25.13
N ASN A 153 1.79 18.25 -25.81
CA ASN A 153 1.80 18.09 -27.28
C ASN A 153 3.13 17.49 -27.79
N TYR A 154 3.68 16.53 -27.04
CA TYR A 154 4.88 15.74 -27.34
C TYR A 154 6.14 16.56 -27.64
N LYS A 155 6.29 17.75 -27.02
CA LYS A 155 7.47 18.61 -27.23
C LYS A 155 7.83 19.45 -26.02
N GLY A 156 9.13 19.76 -25.89
CA GLY A 156 9.68 20.68 -24.87
C GLY A 156 10.43 19.96 -23.74
N GLN A 157 11.01 20.78 -22.88
CA GLN A 157 11.76 20.33 -21.72
C GLN A 157 10.81 20.01 -20.56
N PHE A 158 11.09 18.95 -19.83
CA PHE A 158 10.41 18.64 -18.58
C PHE A 158 11.37 18.10 -17.53
N ALA A 159 10.99 18.18 -16.26
CA ALA A 159 11.69 17.61 -15.14
C ALA A 159 10.80 16.59 -14.41
N ILE A 160 11.43 15.68 -13.66
CA ILE A 160 10.73 14.78 -12.73
C ILE A 160 10.98 15.30 -11.31
N LEU A 161 9.90 15.39 -10.51
CA LEU A 161 9.95 15.65 -9.08
C LEU A 161 9.57 14.39 -8.32
N SER A 162 10.56 13.64 -7.86
CA SER A 162 10.43 12.36 -7.14
C SER A 162 10.52 12.56 -5.63
N ALA A 163 10.22 11.51 -4.85
CA ALA A 163 10.44 11.46 -3.41
C ALA A 163 11.94 11.31 -3.05
N ALA A 164 12.33 10.29 -2.32
CA ALA A 164 13.72 10.01 -1.99
C ALA A 164 14.46 9.31 -3.16
N SER A 165 15.79 9.48 -3.22
CA SER A 165 16.62 8.79 -4.21
C SER A 165 16.67 7.27 -4.01
N THR A 166 16.30 6.79 -2.81
CA THR A 166 16.21 5.36 -2.44
C THR A 166 14.83 4.76 -2.68
N ALA A 167 13.80 5.57 -2.97
CA ALA A 167 12.41 5.11 -3.13
C ALA A 167 12.28 4.07 -4.25
N THR A 168 12.07 2.81 -3.88
CA THR A 168 12.09 1.64 -4.79
C THR A 168 11.04 1.75 -5.88
N ASN A 169 9.78 2.06 -5.49
CA ASN A 169 8.64 2.17 -6.40
C ASN A 169 8.89 3.25 -7.46
N GLN A 170 9.24 4.46 -7.04
CA GLN A 170 9.42 5.59 -7.96
C GLN A 170 10.64 5.40 -8.87
N ASN A 171 11.74 4.84 -8.36
CA ASN A 171 12.90 4.51 -9.18
C ASN A 171 12.55 3.48 -10.26
N ALA A 172 11.72 2.48 -9.94
CA ALA A 172 11.22 1.51 -10.91
C ALA A 172 10.33 2.17 -11.97
N TRP A 173 9.40 3.06 -11.58
CA TRP A 173 8.56 3.80 -12.54
C TRP A 173 9.38 4.72 -13.43
N ILE A 174 10.35 5.47 -12.87
CA ILE A 174 11.26 6.34 -13.62
C ILE A 174 12.08 5.54 -14.65
N LYS A 175 12.47 4.31 -14.33
CA LYS A 175 13.10 3.40 -15.30
C LYS A 175 12.18 3.18 -16.50
N TYR A 176 10.91 2.86 -16.29
CA TYR A 176 9.93 2.65 -17.37
C TYR A 176 9.53 3.95 -18.07
N MET A 177 9.50 5.09 -17.37
CA MET A 177 9.38 6.42 -18.01
C MET A 177 10.50 6.66 -19.02
N LYS A 178 11.75 6.40 -18.63
CA LYS A 178 12.91 6.54 -19.52
C LYS A 178 12.87 5.56 -20.71
N LEU A 179 12.33 4.34 -20.51
CA LEU A 179 12.12 3.40 -21.60
C LEU A 179 11.03 3.88 -22.58
N GLU A 180 9.93 4.43 -22.06
CA GLU A 180 8.85 4.99 -22.90
C GLU A 180 9.35 6.17 -23.73
N LEU A 181 10.16 7.06 -23.15
CA LEU A 181 10.76 8.23 -23.83
C LEU A 181 11.67 7.86 -25.01
N LYS A 182 12.15 6.62 -25.12
CA LYS A 182 12.95 6.17 -26.27
C LYS A 182 12.13 5.99 -27.54
N LYS A 183 10.80 5.96 -27.48
CA LYS A 183 9.95 5.83 -28.67
C LYS A 183 9.99 7.12 -29.48
N SER A 184 9.87 6.97 -30.79
CA SER A 184 9.93 8.10 -31.77
C SER A 184 8.91 9.20 -31.50
N THR A 185 7.76 8.84 -30.92
CA THR A 185 6.70 9.78 -30.48
C THR A 185 7.22 10.90 -29.58
N TYR A 186 8.21 10.59 -28.74
CA TYR A 186 8.74 11.52 -27.73
C TYR A 186 10.05 12.20 -28.15
N LYS A 187 10.49 12.08 -29.41
CA LYS A 187 11.77 12.60 -29.91
C LYS A 187 12.00 14.10 -29.63
N ASN A 188 10.92 14.89 -29.52
CA ASN A 188 10.97 16.32 -29.24
C ASN A 188 10.74 16.65 -27.75
N MET A 189 10.63 15.66 -26.87
CA MET A 189 10.58 15.83 -25.41
C MET A 189 11.95 15.57 -24.80
N LYS A 190 12.35 16.41 -23.85
CA LYS A 190 13.66 16.29 -23.19
C LYS A 190 13.49 16.29 -21.68
N LEU A 191 13.76 15.16 -21.03
CA LEU A 191 13.96 15.10 -19.57
C LEU A 191 15.27 15.81 -19.23
N VAL A 192 15.19 16.94 -18.50
CA VAL A 192 16.37 17.75 -18.18
C VAL A 192 17.02 17.31 -16.87
N LYS A 193 16.23 16.96 -15.83
CA LYS A 193 16.73 16.54 -14.53
C LYS A 193 15.65 15.84 -13.72
N ILE A 194 16.08 14.99 -12.77
CA ILE A 194 15.25 14.45 -11.70
C ILE A 194 15.60 15.21 -10.42
N TYR A 195 14.58 15.75 -9.75
CA TYR A 195 14.68 16.38 -8.45
C TYR A 195 14.04 15.49 -7.40
N TYR A 196 14.51 15.60 -6.17
CA TYR A 196 14.01 14.83 -5.04
C TYR A 196 13.47 15.77 -3.97
N GLY A 197 12.24 15.54 -3.53
CA GLY A 197 11.55 16.31 -2.50
C GLY A 197 11.42 15.56 -1.18
N ASN A 198 11.92 14.31 -1.10
CA ASN A 198 11.92 13.43 0.07
C ASN A 198 10.53 13.29 0.73
N ASP A 199 9.47 13.27 -0.09
CA ASP A 199 8.06 13.31 0.32
C ASP A 199 7.76 14.38 1.41
N ASN A 200 8.59 15.41 1.44
CA ASN A 200 8.45 16.57 2.33
C ASN A 200 7.89 17.76 1.53
N PRO A 201 6.77 18.37 1.97
CA PRO A 201 6.12 19.47 1.23
C PRO A 201 7.04 20.68 1.01
N ALA A 202 7.82 21.08 2.02
CA ALA A 202 8.73 22.23 1.91
C ALA A 202 9.88 21.96 0.93
N GLN A 203 10.48 20.77 0.99
CA GLN A 203 11.55 20.36 0.07
C GLN A 203 11.02 20.18 -1.36
N SER A 204 9.83 19.61 -1.55
CA SER A 204 9.17 19.46 -2.85
C SER A 204 8.86 20.84 -3.47
N ARG A 205 8.39 21.80 -2.66
CA ARG A 205 8.21 23.18 -3.09
C ARG A 205 9.54 23.84 -3.50
N GLN A 206 10.59 23.68 -2.68
CA GLN A 206 11.92 24.21 -2.99
C GLN A 206 12.49 23.59 -4.27
N ALA A 207 12.35 22.29 -4.46
CA ALA A 207 12.75 21.60 -5.69
C ALA A 207 12.00 22.15 -6.92
N THR A 208 10.69 22.44 -6.78
CA THR A 208 9.88 23.06 -7.84
C THR A 208 10.43 24.44 -8.21
N VAL A 209 10.72 25.29 -7.23
CA VAL A 209 11.33 26.62 -7.46
C VAL A 209 12.67 26.47 -8.17
N SER A 210 13.54 25.60 -7.66
CA SER A 210 14.89 25.40 -8.19
C SER A 210 14.88 24.91 -9.65
N MET A 211 13.98 24.00 -10.02
CA MET A 211 13.89 23.53 -11.42
C MET A 211 13.40 24.62 -12.37
N LEU A 212 12.46 25.47 -11.95
CA LEU A 212 11.95 26.56 -12.76
C LEU A 212 12.98 27.70 -12.95
N GLN A 213 13.85 27.91 -11.96
CA GLN A 213 14.97 28.85 -12.06
C GLN A 213 16.09 28.30 -12.95
N ALA A 214 16.45 27.01 -12.77
CA ALA A 214 17.54 26.38 -13.52
C ALA A 214 17.20 26.13 -14.99
N TYR A 215 15.90 25.96 -15.31
CA TYR A 215 15.43 25.65 -16.67
C TYR A 215 14.33 26.63 -17.12
N PRO A 216 14.67 27.85 -17.56
CA PRO A 216 13.70 28.87 -17.98
C PRO A 216 12.75 28.42 -19.11
N ASN A 217 13.19 27.43 -19.91
CA ASN A 217 12.42 26.85 -21.02
C ASN A 217 11.62 25.59 -20.62
N LEU A 218 11.53 25.29 -19.31
CA LEU A 218 10.75 24.15 -18.84
C LEU A 218 9.28 24.29 -19.26
N LYS A 219 8.69 23.20 -19.75
CA LYS A 219 7.28 23.13 -20.19
C LYS A 219 6.46 22.16 -19.37
N GLY A 220 7.09 21.19 -18.71
CA GLY A 220 6.40 20.18 -17.93
C GLY A 220 7.13 19.79 -16.66
N ILE A 221 6.35 19.35 -15.67
CA ILE A 221 6.79 18.67 -14.47
C ILE A 221 5.96 17.39 -14.37
N GLU A 222 6.64 16.27 -14.26
CA GLU A 222 6.07 14.99 -13.93
C GLU A 222 6.43 14.67 -12.48
N SER A 223 5.45 14.33 -11.63
CA SER A 223 5.72 14.04 -10.23
C SER A 223 5.11 12.70 -9.82
N PRO A 224 5.91 11.61 -9.73
CA PRO A 224 5.44 10.29 -9.33
C PRO A 224 5.25 10.17 -7.80
N THR A 225 4.87 11.24 -7.13
CA THR A 225 4.58 11.26 -5.68
C THR A 225 3.46 12.24 -5.36
N THR A 226 2.57 11.83 -4.45
CA THR A 226 1.41 12.63 -4.04
C THR A 226 1.81 13.93 -3.33
N VAL A 227 2.88 13.90 -2.54
CA VAL A 227 3.44 15.09 -1.88
C VAL A 227 4.10 16.03 -2.90
N GLY A 228 4.85 15.48 -3.84
CA GLY A 228 5.52 16.27 -4.87
C GLY A 228 4.53 17.01 -5.77
N ILE A 229 3.53 16.29 -6.33
CA ILE A 229 2.55 16.92 -7.23
C ILE A 229 1.70 17.97 -6.51
N SER A 230 1.25 17.71 -5.27
CA SER A 230 0.43 18.66 -4.52
C SER A 230 1.21 19.92 -4.15
N SER A 231 2.48 19.78 -3.73
CA SER A 231 3.37 20.90 -3.42
C SER A 231 3.72 21.74 -4.65
N ALA A 232 3.99 21.07 -5.79
CA ALA A 232 4.21 21.76 -7.07
C ALA A 232 2.95 22.50 -7.54
N ALA A 233 1.77 21.85 -7.43
CA ALA A 233 0.48 22.45 -7.79
C ALA A 233 0.19 23.70 -6.94
N GLN A 234 0.42 23.62 -5.62
CA GLN A 234 0.27 24.76 -4.72
C GLN A 234 1.16 25.94 -5.15
N TYR A 235 2.45 25.68 -5.41
CA TYR A 235 3.35 26.75 -5.86
C TYR A 235 2.93 27.33 -7.21
N LEU A 236 2.66 26.46 -8.20
CA LEU A 236 2.31 26.91 -9.54
C LEU A 236 1.01 27.73 -9.57
N SER A 237 0.01 27.34 -8.76
CA SER A 237 -1.31 28.00 -8.73
C SER A 237 -1.25 29.48 -8.33
N HIS A 238 -0.23 29.87 -7.56
CA HIS A 238 -0.01 31.24 -7.06
C HIS A 238 1.19 31.94 -7.73
N SER A 239 1.71 31.39 -8.83
CA SER A 239 2.90 31.92 -9.49
C SER A 239 2.63 32.37 -10.92
N LYS A 240 3.57 33.13 -11.50
CA LYS A 240 3.57 33.51 -12.93
C LYS A 240 3.60 32.31 -13.90
N TYR A 241 3.79 31.10 -13.38
CA TYR A 241 3.90 29.87 -14.15
C TYR A 241 2.55 29.13 -14.30
N LYS A 242 1.49 29.59 -13.61
CA LYS A 242 0.15 29.00 -13.72
C LYS A 242 -0.30 28.94 -15.20
N GLY A 243 -0.71 27.77 -15.65
CA GLY A 243 -1.14 27.54 -17.04
C GLY A 243 -0.01 27.52 -18.09
N LYS A 244 1.24 27.83 -17.70
CA LYS A 244 2.41 27.81 -18.60
C LYS A 244 3.22 26.52 -18.47
N ILE A 245 3.21 25.92 -17.30
CA ILE A 245 3.87 24.65 -17.00
C ILE A 245 2.79 23.57 -16.89
N VAL A 246 2.93 22.52 -17.68
CA VAL A 246 2.13 21.30 -17.53
C VAL A 246 2.60 20.57 -16.27
N LEU A 247 1.69 20.34 -15.32
CA LEU A 247 1.94 19.48 -14.16
C LEU A 247 1.04 18.27 -14.24
N THR A 248 1.63 17.10 -14.10
CA THR A 248 0.94 15.82 -13.98
C THR A 248 1.75 14.85 -13.13
N GLY A 249 1.23 13.66 -12.86
CA GLY A 249 1.87 12.63 -12.04
C GLY A 249 0.86 11.87 -11.21
N LEU A 250 1.27 11.42 -10.03
CA LEU A 250 0.44 10.68 -9.08
C LEU A 250 -0.04 11.61 -7.97
N GLY A 251 -1.36 11.73 -7.79
CA GLY A 251 -1.94 12.65 -6.81
C GLY A 251 -3.21 12.14 -6.16
N LEU A 252 -3.44 12.51 -4.90
CA LEU A 252 -4.70 12.24 -4.19
C LEU A 252 -5.80 13.17 -4.73
N PRO A 253 -6.95 12.65 -5.18
CA PRO A 253 -8.07 13.47 -5.60
C PRO A 253 -8.48 14.52 -4.57
N SER A 254 -8.48 14.16 -3.28
CA SER A 254 -8.79 15.08 -2.17
C SER A 254 -7.88 16.31 -2.12
N GLN A 255 -6.59 16.15 -2.46
CA GLN A 255 -5.62 17.24 -2.49
C GLN A 255 -5.58 17.98 -3.84
N MET A 256 -5.88 17.26 -4.94
CA MET A 256 -5.66 17.77 -6.29
C MET A 256 -6.89 18.44 -6.92
N LYS A 257 -8.11 18.16 -6.46
CA LYS A 257 -9.35 18.68 -7.05
C LYS A 257 -9.37 20.21 -7.19
N THR A 258 -8.90 20.94 -6.18
CA THR A 258 -8.81 22.42 -6.24
C THR A 258 -7.93 22.89 -7.41
N TYR A 259 -6.84 22.19 -7.68
CA TYR A 259 -5.90 22.53 -8.75
C TYR A 259 -6.42 22.11 -10.14
N VAL A 260 -7.27 21.10 -10.20
CA VAL A 260 -8.00 20.73 -11.41
C VAL A 260 -9.06 21.80 -11.72
N HIS A 261 -9.87 22.20 -10.75
CA HIS A 261 -10.90 23.21 -10.92
C HIS A 261 -10.34 24.59 -11.30
N ASN A 262 -9.20 24.98 -10.75
CA ASN A 262 -8.59 26.28 -11.07
C ASN A 262 -7.68 26.25 -12.32
N GLY A 263 -7.58 25.10 -13.01
CA GLY A 263 -6.83 24.93 -14.24
C GLY A 263 -5.30 24.84 -14.10
N THR A 264 -4.77 24.71 -12.88
CA THR A 264 -3.33 24.51 -12.63
C THR A 264 -2.89 23.12 -13.09
N VAL A 265 -3.72 22.10 -12.87
CA VAL A 265 -3.53 20.72 -13.30
C VAL A 265 -4.71 20.31 -14.17
N LYS A 266 -4.46 19.68 -15.32
CA LYS A 266 -5.53 19.20 -16.19
C LYS A 266 -5.93 17.77 -15.91
N GLU A 267 -4.95 16.90 -15.81
CA GLU A 267 -5.13 15.46 -15.60
C GLU A 267 -3.98 14.95 -14.72
N PHE A 268 -4.27 13.95 -13.89
CA PHE A 268 -3.28 13.22 -13.07
C PHE A 268 -3.78 11.80 -12.83
N GLN A 269 -2.94 10.95 -12.25
CA GLN A 269 -3.27 9.53 -12.03
C GLN A 269 -3.09 9.14 -10.57
N LEU A 270 -3.78 8.10 -10.15
CA LEU A 270 -3.53 7.33 -8.94
C LEU A 270 -4.42 6.07 -8.94
N TRP A 271 -4.12 5.12 -8.10
CA TRP A 271 -5.01 4.05 -7.62
C TRP A 271 -5.69 4.48 -6.32
N ASN A 272 -6.56 3.63 -5.76
CA ASN A 272 -7.13 3.89 -4.45
C ASN A 272 -6.18 3.37 -3.34
N PRO A 273 -5.57 4.24 -2.52
CA PRO A 273 -4.66 3.80 -1.46
C PRO A 273 -5.37 2.98 -0.37
N ASP A 274 -6.64 3.30 -0.06
CA ASP A 274 -7.45 2.54 0.89
C ASP A 274 -7.61 1.08 0.46
N ASP A 275 -7.90 0.84 -0.84
CA ASP A 275 -8.01 -0.52 -1.36
C ASP A 275 -6.65 -1.24 -1.39
N LEU A 276 -5.54 -0.51 -1.56
CA LEU A 276 -4.20 -1.09 -1.47
C LEU A 276 -3.89 -1.61 -0.05
N GLY A 277 -4.13 -0.78 0.96
CA GLY A 277 -3.96 -1.16 2.35
C GLY A 277 -4.91 -2.30 2.76
N TYR A 278 -6.16 -2.25 2.28
CA TYR A 278 -7.15 -3.30 2.51
C TYR A 278 -6.69 -4.65 1.94
N LEU A 279 -6.19 -4.66 0.70
CA LEU A 279 -5.61 -5.84 0.06
C LEU A 279 -4.41 -6.38 0.84
N ALA A 280 -3.53 -5.48 1.32
CA ALA A 280 -2.37 -5.86 2.13
C ALA A 280 -2.79 -6.49 3.48
N GLY A 281 -3.83 -5.96 4.13
CA GLY A 281 -4.41 -6.52 5.34
C GLY A 281 -4.91 -7.96 5.16
N TYR A 282 -5.68 -8.22 4.11
CA TYR A 282 -6.13 -9.58 3.79
C TYR A 282 -4.99 -10.53 3.44
N ALA A 283 -4.01 -10.06 2.67
CA ALA A 283 -2.86 -10.86 2.26
C ALA A 283 -1.99 -11.29 3.46
N ILE A 284 -1.68 -10.36 4.38
CA ILE A 284 -0.87 -10.68 5.55
C ILE A 284 -1.61 -11.61 6.51
N ALA A 285 -2.92 -11.43 6.71
CA ALA A 285 -3.74 -12.31 7.52
C ALA A 285 -3.81 -13.72 6.92
N ALA A 286 -4.02 -13.83 5.60
CA ALA A 286 -4.03 -15.11 4.89
C ALA A 286 -2.68 -15.84 5.02
N MET A 287 -1.55 -15.13 4.98
CA MET A 287 -0.22 -15.71 5.21
C MET A 287 -0.04 -16.15 6.66
N ALA A 288 -0.48 -15.37 7.64
CA ALA A 288 -0.38 -15.70 9.06
C ALA A 288 -1.28 -16.91 9.43
N ASP A 289 -2.40 -17.06 8.72
CA ASP A 289 -3.29 -18.23 8.85
C ASP A 289 -2.77 -19.49 8.12
N GLY A 290 -1.69 -19.37 7.35
CA GLY A 290 -1.18 -20.47 6.52
C GLY A 290 -2.06 -20.81 5.30
N LYS A 291 -3.03 -19.93 4.95
CA LYS A 291 -3.89 -20.08 3.76
C LYS A 291 -3.11 -19.87 2.46
N ILE A 292 -2.11 -18.97 2.50
CA ILE A 292 -1.15 -18.77 1.42
C ILE A 292 0.28 -18.77 1.98
N THR A 293 1.24 -19.07 1.11
CA THR A 293 2.67 -19.08 1.46
C THR A 293 3.42 -17.89 0.87
N GLY A 294 2.76 -17.09 0.02
CA GLY A 294 3.34 -16.02 -0.77
C GLY A 294 4.03 -16.50 -2.05
N LYS A 295 3.79 -17.77 -2.47
CA LYS A 295 4.36 -18.30 -3.72
C LYS A 295 3.47 -17.99 -4.91
N VAL A 296 4.09 -17.90 -6.08
CA VAL A 296 3.37 -17.75 -7.36
C VAL A 296 2.38 -18.92 -7.53
N GLY A 297 1.13 -18.59 -7.82
CA GLY A 297 0.01 -19.52 -7.93
C GLY A 297 -0.86 -19.61 -6.67
N ASP A 298 -0.43 -19.11 -5.52
CA ASP A 298 -1.31 -18.98 -4.35
C ASP A 298 -2.48 -18.05 -4.67
N THR A 299 -3.65 -18.34 -4.09
CA THR A 299 -4.87 -17.54 -4.25
C THR A 299 -5.52 -17.25 -2.92
N PHE A 300 -6.19 -16.10 -2.79
CA PHE A 300 -6.95 -15.74 -1.59
C PHE A 300 -8.07 -14.76 -1.92
N GLU A 301 -9.06 -14.71 -1.02
CA GLU A 301 -10.14 -13.72 -1.07
C GLU A 301 -9.75 -12.50 -0.24
N ALA A 302 -9.93 -11.31 -0.80
CA ALA A 302 -9.68 -10.03 -0.16
C ALA A 302 -10.98 -9.25 0.09
N GLY A 303 -11.93 -9.88 0.79
CA GLY A 303 -13.21 -9.27 1.19
C GLY A 303 -13.93 -8.59 0.03
N LYS A 304 -14.24 -7.31 0.14
CA LYS A 304 -14.94 -6.52 -0.90
C LYS A 304 -14.21 -6.45 -2.24
N LEU A 305 -12.90 -6.69 -2.26
CA LEU A 305 -12.09 -6.64 -3.49
C LEU A 305 -12.13 -7.95 -4.28
N GLY A 306 -12.64 -9.05 -3.68
CA GLY A 306 -12.78 -10.35 -4.33
C GLY A 306 -11.48 -11.15 -4.41
N HIS A 307 -11.34 -11.92 -5.48
CA HIS A 307 -10.32 -12.94 -5.66
C HIS A 307 -9.01 -12.38 -6.20
N TYR A 308 -7.88 -12.77 -5.58
CA TYR A 308 -6.54 -12.40 -6.02
C TYR A 308 -5.64 -13.63 -6.18
N VAL A 309 -4.70 -13.50 -7.10
CA VAL A 309 -3.68 -14.54 -7.41
C VAL A 309 -2.30 -13.94 -7.23
N VAL A 310 -1.41 -14.67 -6.57
CA VAL A 310 0.01 -14.32 -6.50
C VAL A 310 0.67 -14.63 -7.83
N ILE A 311 1.20 -13.61 -8.48
CA ILE A 311 1.86 -13.70 -9.78
C ILE A 311 3.36 -13.42 -9.66
N ARG A 312 4.10 -13.72 -10.73
CA ARG A 312 5.53 -13.36 -10.83
C ARG A 312 5.67 -11.90 -11.24
N GLY A 313 6.39 -11.12 -10.43
CA GLY A 313 6.73 -9.73 -10.75
C GLY A 313 7.82 -9.59 -11.81
N PRO A 314 8.08 -8.36 -12.29
CA PRO A 314 9.14 -8.07 -13.27
C PRO A 314 10.54 -8.39 -12.76
N ASP A 315 10.73 -8.45 -11.46
CA ASP A 315 11.96 -8.82 -10.76
C ASP A 315 12.10 -10.34 -10.52
N GLY A 316 11.11 -11.13 -11.02
CA GLY A 316 11.05 -12.58 -10.84
C GLY A 316 10.48 -13.04 -9.51
N ARG A 317 10.19 -12.13 -8.55
CA ARG A 317 9.68 -12.44 -7.21
C ARG A 317 8.15 -12.39 -7.16
N PRO A 318 7.52 -13.03 -6.13
CA PRO A 318 6.06 -13.04 -5.98
C PRO A 318 5.49 -11.65 -5.72
N GLN A 319 4.36 -11.34 -6.36
CA GLN A 319 3.55 -10.14 -6.08
C GLN A 319 2.07 -10.39 -6.30
N VAL A 320 1.25 -9.53 -5.71
CA VAL A 320 -0.17 -9.34 -6.03
C VAL A 320 -0.34 -7.92 -6.56
N VAL A 321 -1.15 -7.73 -7.59
CA VAL A 321 -1.39 -6.41 -8.20
C VAL A 321 -2.83 -6.00 -7.91
N LEU A 322 -3.02 -4.81 -7.30
CA LEU A 322 -4.34 -4.28 -6.97
C LEU A 322 -5.16 -4.03 -8.25
N GLY A 323 -4.61 -3.28 -9.21
CA GLY A 323 -5.29 -2.98 -10.47
C GLY A 323 -4.66 -1.81 -11.22
N PRO A 324 -5.23 -1.40 -12.37
CA PRO A 324 -4.70 -0.27 -13.13
C PRO A 324 -4.96 1.06 -12.40
N PRO A 325 -4.09 2.08 -12.60
CA PRO A 325 -4.34 3.42 -12.06
C PRO A 325 -5.54 4.08 -12.76
N TYR A 326 -6.27 4.91 -12.01
CA TYR A 326 -7.29 5.81 -12.54
C TYR A 326 -6.63 7.05 -13.14
N THR A 327 -7.27 7.66 -14.15
CA THR A 327 -6.94 9.01 -14.61
C THR A 327 -8.02 9.97 -14.15
N PHE A 328 -7.63 10.99 -13.39
CA PHE A 328 -8.51 12.01 -12.84
C PHE A 328 -8.47 13.26 -13.70
N THR A 329 -9.65 13.81 -13.95
CA THR A 329 -9.88 14.98 -14.78
C THR A 329 -10.97 15.82 -14.14
N ILE A 330 -11.27 17.00 -14.69
CA ILE A 330 -12.41 17.82 -14.26
C ILE A 330 -13.77 17.10 -14.31
N LYS A 331 -13.88 16.01 -15.11
CA LYS A 331 -15.14 15.27 -15.27
C LYS A 331 -15.41 14.26 -14.16
N ASN A 332 -14.37 13.86 -13.41
CA ASN A 332 -14.50 12.75 -12.46
C ASN A 332 -13.82 12.98 -11.10
N VAL A 333 -12.96 13.99 -10.96
CA VAL A 333 -12.18 14.20 -9.73
C VAL A 333 -13.03 14.35 -8.48
N ASP A 334 -14.23 14.93 -8.60
CA ASP A 334 -15.15 15.15 -7.48
C ASP A 334 -15.87 13.88 -7.01
N LYS A 335 -15.81 12.79 -7.78
CA LYS A 335 -16.39 11.49 -7.42
C LYS A 335 -15.53 10.72 -6.41
N PHE A 336 -14.32 11.21 -6.13
CA PHE A 336 -13.36 10.52 -5.26
C PHE A 336 -13.04 11.40 -4.04
N THR A 337 -12.97 10.77 -2.88
CA THR A 337 -12.77 11.44 -1.58
C THR A 337 -11.46 11.08 -0.89
N PHE A 338 -10.74 10.13 -1.45
CA PHE A 338 -9.42 9.73 -0.95
C PHE A 338 -8.29 10.63 -1.44
#